data_309de1a4c2fb187177a34126aa3389a2
#
_entry.id   309de1a4c2fb187177a34126aa3389a2
#
_cell.length_a   1.000
_cell.length_b   1.000
_cell.length_c   1.000
_cell.angle_alpha   90.00
_cell.angle_beta   90.00
_cell.angle_gamma   90.00
#
_symmetry.space_group_name_H-M   'P 1'
#
loop_
_entity.id
_entity.type
_entity.pdbx_description
1 polymer ?
#
loop_
_entity_poly.entity_id
_entity_poly.type
_entity_poly.pdbx_seq_one_letter_code
_entity_poly.pdbx_strand_id
1 'polypeptide(L)'
;MSDPDGGGRTNLTADWDLIPGGPITSPDGHVYFSTGVRGNTHLFRVPVGGGAVEQVTEGDRRLAGFSFSADFSRMAYRATAPTEPGDIYAAPISAATETRLSEVNAALVAQLELFEPENLVFQSPDGTEVEGWMLPARGYDAASGDFPMILVMHGGPHGMYGNDFSFDRQLLAGQGYMVLYTNPRASTGYGEDFRWGTWGGWGFNDYDDVMAGVDHAIDNYRIDTGRMGVTGYSYGGYLTNWVITQTDRFAAAIAGASISNWVSDYAVADIPRTKESEFYGPPWEERGLEHLLRSSPIIHADGVTTPTLFVHGEIDHRVPIEEAEQMYVALHKQGVPAKFVRYPESYHGGWTPWRMVHRTWVQLDWWEQWLKARPAM
;
A
#
# COMPACT_ATOMS: atom_id res chain seq x y z
N MET A 1 10.93 23.18 -16.52
CA MET A 1 11.89 23.46 -17.63
C MET A 1 12.90 24.49 -17.16
N SER A 2 14.11 24.48 -17.68
CA SER A 2 15.13 25.50 -17.40
C SER A 2 15.99 25.70 -18.66
N ASP A 3 16.68 26.82 -18.74
CA ASP A 3 17.73 27.05 -19.74
C ASP A 3 18.92 26.12 -19.51
N PRO A 4 19.81 25.89 -20.50
CA PRO A 4 20.98 25.00 -20.35
C PRO A 4 21.94 25.41 -19.22
N ASP A 5 21.98 26.68 -18.84
CA ASP A 5 22.74 27.23 -17.73
C ASP A 5 22.03 27.15 -16.36
N GLY A 6 20.83 26.58 -16.35
CA GLY A 6 19.96 26.44 -15.17
C GLY A 6 19.14 27.67 -14.82
N GLY A 7 19.24 28.74 -15.65
CA GLY A 7 18.35 29.91 -15.57
C GLY A 7 16.93 29.63 -16.08
N GLY A 8 16.08 30.66 -16.10
CA GLY A 8 14.76 30.66 -16.72
C GLY A 8 13.84 29.49 -16.26
N ARG A 9 13.88 29.11 -14.97
CA ARG A 9 13.12 27.97 -14.46
C ARG A 9 11.62 28.21 -14.50
N THR A 10 10.90 27.30 -15.16
CA THR A 10 9.44 27.30 -15.21
C THR A 10 8.92 25.96 -14.73
N ASN A 11 8.00 25.96 -13.76
CA ASN A 11 7.25 24.78 -13.37
C ASN A 11 6.07 24.60 -14.33
N LEU A 12 6.09 23.56 -15.16
CA LEU A 12 5.04 23.29 -16.15
C LEU A 12 3.77 22.71 -15.52
N THR A 13 3.83 22.19 -14.31
CA THR A 13 2.73 21.54 -13.58
C THR A 13 2.37 22.32 -12.30
N ALA A 14 2.59 23.65 -12.27
CA ALA A 14 2.38 24.45 -11.07
C ALA A 14 0.92 24.46 -10.58
N ASP A 15 -0.04 24.39 -11.53
CA ASP A 15 -1.47 24.40 -11.23
C ASP A 15 -2.09 22.99 -11.25
N TRP A 16 -1.26 21.95 -11.13
CA TRP A 16 -1.70 20.55 -11.16
C TRP A 16 -1.27 19.83 -9.90
N ASP A 17 -2.24 19.33 -9.15
CA ASP A 17 -2.10 18.83 -7.77
C ASP A 17 -1.79 17.33 -7.69
N LEU A 18 -0.96 16.81 -8.62
CA LEU A 18 -0.44 15.43 -8.54
C LEU A 18 1.07 15.42 -8.84
N ILE A 19 1.75 14.32 -8.48
CA ILE A 19 3.19 14.19 -8.62
C ILE A 19 3.53 13.63 -10.01
N PRO A 20 4.14 14.43 -10.92
CA PRO A 20 4.60 13.90 -12.19
C PRO A 20 5.77 12.93 -11.99
N GLY A 21 5.72 11.78 -12.68
CA GLY A 21 6.84 10.86 -12.79
C GLY A 21 7.95 11.38 -13.70
N GLY A 22 8.87 10.50 -14.10
CA GLY A 22 10.00 10.88 -14.95
C GLY A 22 9.56 11.51 -16.30
N PRO A 23 9.95 12.76 -16.59
CA PRO A 23 9.52 13.46 -17.78
C PRO A 23 10.23 12.98 -19.04
N ILE A 24 9.49 12.88 -20.16
CA ILE A 24 9.99 12.53 -21.49
C ILE A 24 9.60 13.65 -22.45
N THR A 25 10.56 14.35 -23.02
CA THR A 25 10.30 15.41 -24.04
C THR A 25 10.01 14.77 -25.40
N SER A 26 9.01 15.31 -26.09
CA SER A 26 8.58 14.83 -27.41
C SER A 26 8.84 15.88 -28.50
N PRO A 27 9.09 15.45 -29.76
CA PRO A 27 9.18 16.37 -30.91
C PRO A 27 7.90 17.15 -31.21
N ASP A 28 6.74 16.70 -30.70
CA ASP A 28 5.46 17.37 -30.88
C ASP A 28 5.25 18.61 -29.97
N GLY A 29 6.27 18.97 -29.21
CA GLY A 29 6.25 20.14 -28.32
C GLY A 29 5.57 19.88 -26.96
N HIS A 30 5.49 18.63 -26.53
CA HIS A 30 4.99 18.25 -25.21
C HIS A 30 6.05 17.57 -24.35
N VAL A 31 5.83 17.61 -23.04
CA VAL A 31 6.49 16.76 -22.05
C VAL A 31 5.47 15.72 -21.58
N TYR A 32 5.82 14.45 -21.76
CA TYR A 32 5.01 13.31 -21.31
C TYR A 32 5.56 12.79 -19.98
N PHE A 33 4.67 12.33 -19.12
CA PHE A 33 5.02 11.70 -17.82
C PHE A 33 3.90 10.78 -17.36
N SER A 34 4.23 9.78 -16.56
CA SER A 34 3.23 8.92 -15.91
C SER A 34 2.96 9.39 -14.50
N THR A 35 1.72 9.22 -14.03
CA THR A 35 1.36 9.54 -12.66
C THR A 35 0.26 8.65 -12.12
N GLY A 36 0.27 8.44 -10.79
CA GLY A 36 -0.82 7.80 -10.07
C GLY A 36 -1.99 8.77 -9.87
N VAL A 37 -3.19 8.29 -10.14
CA VAL A 37 -4.45 9.02 -9.91
C VAL A 37 -5.55 8.04 -9.50
N ARG A 38 -6.09 8.19 -8.28
CA ARG A 38 -7.21 7.39 -7.76
C ARG A 38 -7.08 5.88 -8.08
N GLY A 39 -6.06 5.24 -7.54
CA GLY A 39 -5.79 3.82 -7.74
C GLY A 39 -5.30 3.42 -9.15
N ASN A 40 -5.27 4.32 -10.11
CA ASN A 40 -4.80 4.09 -11.46
C ASN A 40 -3.41 4.69 -11.70
N THR A 41 -2.76 4.32 -12.80
CA THR A 41 -1.56 5.00 -13.29
C THR A 41 -1.69 5.21 -14.78
N HIS A 42 -1.61 6.48 -15.20
CA HIS A 42 -1.81 6.88 -16.59
C HIS A 42 -0.66 7.72 -17.14
N LEU A 43 -0.62 7.85 -18.48
CA LEU A 43 0.23 8.78 -19.20
C LEU A 43 -0.48 10.13 -19.28
N PHE A 44 0.25 11.18 -18.98
CA PHE A 44 -0.17 12.58 -19.11
C PHE A 44 0.81 13.34 -19.99
N ARG A 45 0.41 14.51 -20.47
CA ARG A 45 1.28 15.43 -21.19
C ARG A 45 0.99 16.88 -20.82
N VAL A 46 1.98 17.72 -21.00
CA VAL A 46 1.86 19.18 -20.87
C VAL A 46 2.68 19.86 -21.96
N PRO A 47 2.19 20.97 -22.59
CA PRO A 47 2.98 21.71 -23.57
C PRO A 47 4.28 22.25 -22.97
N VAL A 48 5.40 22.24 -23.73
CA VAL A 48 6.70 22.80 -23.28
C VAL A 48 6.64 24.30 -23.00
N GLY A 49 5.68 25.00 -23.58
CA GLY A 49 5.41 26.42 -23.32
C GLY A 49 4.52 26.68 -22.11
N GLY A 50 4.12 25.65 -21.37
CA GLY A 50 3.12 25.73 -20.31
C GLY A 50 1.70 25.59 -20.82
N GLY A 51 0.76 25.33 -19.91
CA GLY A 51 -0.67 25.11 -20.23
C GLY A 51 -1.27 24.02 -19.34
N ALA A 52 -2.48 23.59 -19.70
CA ALA A 52 -3.15 22.51 -18.95
C ALA A 52 -2.44 21.16 -19.12
N VAL A 53 -2.39 20.40 -18.06
CA VAL A 53 -2.01 18.98 -18.10
C VAL A 53 -3.17 18.18 -18.68
N GLU A 54 -2.89 17.33 -19.65
CA GLU A 54 -3.87 16.50 -20.32
C GLU A 54 -3.57 15.01 -20.03
N GLN A 55 -4.61 14.24 -19.69
CA GLN A 55 -4.52 12.79 -19.59
C GLN A 55 -4.59 12.17 -21.00
N VAL A 56 -3.66 11.25 -21.29
CA VAL A 56 -3.52 10.59 -22.61
C VAL A 56 -4.14 9.20 -22.62
N THR A 57 -3.99 8.45 -21.52
CA THR A 57 -4.50 7.07 -21.42
C THR A 57 -5.57 6.98 -20.34
N GLU A 58 -6.47 6.01 -20.46
CA GLU A 58 -7.64 5.83 -19.59
C GLU A 58 -7.81 4.37 -19.16
N GLY A 59 -8.82 4.12 -18.30
CA GLY A 59 -9.25 2.80 -17.84
C GLY A 59 -8.80 2.47 -16.41
N ASP A 60 -9.47 1.49 -15.78
CA ASP A 60 -9.20 1.05 -14.41
C ASP A 60 -8.02 0.07 -14.39
N ARG A 61 -6.80 0.62 -14.46
CA ARG A 61 -5.55 -0.15 -14.58
C ARG A 61 -4.32 0.68 -14.26
N ARG A 62 -3.20 0.01 -14.09
CA ARG A 62 -1.92 0.67 -13.88
C ARG A 62 -0.99 0.44 -15.06
N LEU A 63 -0.54 1.54 -15.66
CA LEU A 63 0.37 1.54 -16.79
C LEU A 63 1.79 1.92 -16.34
N ALA A 64 2.79 1.28 -16.92
CA ALA A 64 4.19 1.55 -16.58
C ALA A 64 5.15 1.22 -17.74
N GLY A 65 6.38 1.73 -17.65
CA GLY A 65 7.45 1.37 -18.58
C GLY A 65 7.21 1.88 -19.99
N PHE A 66 6.68 3.10 -20.12
CA PHE A 66 6.42 3.72 -21.43
C PHE A 66 7.69 3.83 -22.27
N SER A 67 7.58 3.43 -23.52
CA SER A 67 8.60 3.55 -24.55
C SER A 67 7.94 4.09 -25.84
N PHE A 68 8.65 4.91 -26.58
CA PHE A 68 8.10 5.61 -27.74
C PHE A 68 8.90 5.31 -28.99
N SER A 69 8.22 5.31 -30.15
CA SER A 69 8.88 5.25 -31.47
C SER A 69 9.72 6.52 -31.69
N ALA A 70 10.70 6.46 -32.59
CA ALA A 70 11.62 7.56 -32.85
C ALA A 70 10.90 8.83 -33.37
N ASP A 71 9.78 8.66 -34.08
CA ASP A 71 8.92 9.73 -34.58
C ASP A 71 7.81 10.13 -33.59
N PHE A 72 7.78 9.49 -32.37
CA PHE A 72 6.78 9.69 -31.34
C PHE A 72 5.33 9.43 -31.78
N SER A 73 5.11 8.72 -32.89
CA SER A 73 3.76 8.38 -33.38
C SER A 73 3.10 7.22 -32.62
N ARG A 74 3.92 6.38 -31.98
CA ARG A 74 3.48 5.18 -31.26
C ARG A 74 4.18 5.06 -29.91
N MET A 75 3.48 4.40 -28.98
CA MET A 75 4.00 4.03 -27.66
C MET A 75 3.81 2.54 -27.39
N ALA A 76 4.66 1.99 -26.53
CA ALA A 76 4.48 0.69 -25.90
C ALA A 76 4.60 0.84 -24.39
N TYR A 77 3.88 0.02 -23.65
CA TYR A 77 3.83 0.06 -22.18
C TYR A 77 3.39 -1.28 -21.60
N ARG A 78 3.67 -1.50 -20.34
CA ARG A 78 3.06 -2.59 -19.57
C ARG A 78 1.76 -2.11 -18.95
N ALA A 79 0.70 -2.90 -19.09
CA ALA A 79 -0.56 -2.69 -18.39
C ALA A 79 -0.84 -3.86 -17.44
N THR A 80 -1.36 -3.57 -16.25
CA THR A 80 -1.83 -4.54 -15.27
C THR A 80 -3.19 -4.10 -14.73
N ALA A 81 -4.08 -5.05 -14.45
CA ALA A 81 -5.37 -4.84 -13.83
C ALA A 81 -5.61 -5.88 -12.73
N PRO A 82 -6.64 -5.80 -11.90
CA PRO A 82 -6.80 -6.70 -10.75
C PRO A 82 -6.74 -8.19 -11.08
N THR A 83 -7.22 -8.61 -12.25
CA THR A 83 -7.17 -10.00 -12.75
C THR A 83 -6.16 -10.23 -13.87
N GLU A 84 -5.37 -9.19 -14.22
CA GLU A 84 -4.32 -9.26 -15.24
C GLU A 84 -2.93 -9.00 -14.64
N PRO A 85 -2.06 -10.02 -14.52
CA PRO A 85 -0.72 -9.86 -13.91
C PRO A 85 0.20 -8.90 -14.65
N GLY A 86 -0.14 -8.55 -15.88
CA GLY A 86 0.54 -7.57 -16.70
C GLY A 86 1.12 -8.16 -17.98
N ASP A 87 0.88 -7.42 -19.06
CA ASP A 87 1.40 -7.70 -20.40
C ASP A 87 1.83 -6.40 -21.09
N ILE A 88 2.51 -6.56 -22.24
CA ILE A 88 2.95 -5.45 -23.07
C ILE A 88 1.86 -5.11 -24.07
N TYR A 89 1.59 -3.83 -24.19
CA TYR A 89 0.64 -3.25 -25.14
C TYR A 89 1.35 -2.22 -26.01
N ALA A 90 0.84 -2.00 -27.21
CA ALA A 90 1.22 -0.90 -28.07
C ALA A 90 -0.01 -0.12 -28.53
N ALA A 91 0.15 1.19 -28.66
CA ALA A 91 -0.89 2.11 -29.12
C ALA A 91 -0.28 3.25 -29.94
N PRO A 92 -1.07 3.95 -30.79
CA PRO A 92 -0.70 5.28 -31.26
C PRO A 92 -0.59 6.22 -30.06
N ILE A 93 0.16 7.34 -30.21
CA ILE A 93 0.33 8.31 -29.14
C ILE A 93 -0.98 8.93 -28.64
N SER A 94 -2.01 8.94 -29.47
CA SER A 94 -3.37 9.38 -29.11
C SER A 94 -4.12 8.39 -28.21
N ALA A 95 -3.55 7.21 -27.95
CA ALA A 95 -4.16 6.09 -27.21
C ALA A 95 -5.54 5.61 -27.76
N ALA A 96 -5.93 6.04 -28.97
CA ALA A 96 -7.27 5.77 -29.55
C ALA A 96 -7.58 4.27 -29.71
N THR A 97 -6.53 3.44 -29.91
CA THR A 97 -6.65 1.98 -30.00
C THR A 97 -5.41 1.35 -29.44
N GLU A 98 -5.53 0.23 -28.75
CA GLU A 98 -4.37 -0.52 -28.29
C GLU A 98 -4.37 -1.95 -28.81
N THR A 99 -3.19 -2.54 -28.88
CA THR A 99 -2.97 -3.93 -29.27
C THR A 99 -2.11 -4.60 -28.21
N ARG A 100 -2.57 -5.70 -27.65
CA ARG A 100 -1.78 -6.55 -26.74
C ARG A 100 -0.70 -7.26 -27.57
N LEU A 101 0.56 -7.16 -27.14
CA LEU A 101 1.72 -7.73 -27.80
C LEU A 101 2.28 -8.97 -27.12
N SER A 102 1.92 -9.22 -25.87
CA SER A 102 2.39 -10.39 -25.12
C SER A 102 1.27 -11.08 -24.37
N GLU A 103 1.45 -12.35 -24.06
CA GLU A 103 0.55 -13.20 -23.28
C GLU A 103 1.37 -14.06 -22.31
N VAL A 104 2.31 -13.43 -21.60
CA VAL A 104 3.32 -14.13 -20.78
C VAL A 104 2.68 -14.98 -19.68
N ASN A 105 1.59 -14.52 -19.08
CA ASN A 105 0.91 -15.18 -17.98
C ASN A 105 -0.37 -15.93 -18.39
N ALA A 106 -0.74 -15.97 -19.67
CA ALA A 106 -2.04 -16.50 -20.11
C ALA A 106 -2.27 -17.96 -19.69
N ALA A 107 -1.26 -18.81 -19.83
CA ALA A 107 -1.36 -20.23 -19.47
C ALA A 107 -1.51 -20.46 -17.95
N LEU A 108 -0.95 -19.57 -17.12
CA LEU A 108 -1.11 -19.60 -15.67
C LEU A 108 -2.47 -19.06 -15.27
N VAL A 109 -2.84 -17.89 -15.78
CA VAL A 109 -4.12 -17.22 -15.46
C VAL A 109 -5.31 -18.11 -15.82
N ALA A 110 -5.24 -18.84 -16.94
CA ALA A 110 -6.30 -19.79 -17.34
C ALA A 110 -6.51 -20.96 -16.35
N GLN A 111 -5.60 -21.18 -15.41
CA GLN A 111 -5.70 -22.22 -14.36
C GLN A 111 -6.13 -21.66 -13.01
N LEU A 112 -6.25 -20.34 -12.88
CA LEU A 112 -6.57 -19.67 -11.62
C LEU A 112 -8.02 -19.15 -11.66
N GLU A 113 -8.65 -19.19 -10.50
CA GLU A 113 -9.85 -18.42 -10.23
C GLU A 113 -9.40 -17.08 -9.66
N LEU A 114 -9.65 -16.00 -10.38
CA LEU A 114 -9.30 -14.65 -10.00
C LEU A 114 -10.57 -13.84 -9.71
N PHE A 115 -10.46 -12.88 -8.81
CA PHE A 115 -11.58 -12.12 -8.27
C PHE A 115 -11.43 -10.64 -8.65
N GLU A 116 -12.52 -10.01 -9.06
CA GLU A 116 -12.57 -8.58 -9.32
C GLU A 116 -12.92 -7.82 -8.04
N PRO A 117 -12.16 -6.78 -7.67
CA PRO A 117 -12.49 -5.95 -6.54
C PRO A 117 -13.61 -4.97 -6.88
N GLU A 118 -14.44 -4.66 -5.88
CA GLU A 118 -15.34 -3.53 -5.92
C GLU A 118 -14.60 -2.29 -5.41
N ASN A 119 -14.64 -1.18 -6.15
CA ASN A 119 -14.11 0.11 -5.71
C ASN A 119 -15.06 0.74 -4.71
N LEU A 120 -14.53 1.23 -3.60
CA LEU A 120 -15.25 1.83 -2.49
C LEU A 120 -14.82 3.28 -2.31
N VAL A 121 -15.79 4.12 -1.98
CA VAL A 121 -15.55 5.48 -1.51
C VAL A 121 -16.35 5.67 -0.22
N PHE A 122 -15.67 6.06 0.84
CA PHE A 122 -16.28 6.27 2.14
C PHE A 122 -15.67 7.51 2.83
N GLN A 123 -16.28 7.95 3.93
CA GLN A 123 -15.80 9.12 4.64
C GLN A 123 -15.15 8.74 5.97
N SER A 124 -14.00 9.33 6.23
CA SER A 124 -13.36 9.36 7.54
C SER A 124 -14.21 10.18 8.53
N PRO A 125 -14.02 10.02 9.84
CA PRO A 125 -14.81 10.76 10.85
C PRO A 125 -14.82 12.28 10.71
N ASP A 126 -13.78 12.86 10.13
CA ASP A 126 -13.67 14.30 9.85
C ASP A 126 -14.29 14.74 8.51
N GLY A 127 -14.89 13.79 7.76
CA GLY A 127 -15.50 14.02 6.45
C GLY A 127 -14.54 13.93 5.28
N THR A 128 -13.27 13.57 5.49
CA THR A 128 -12.31 13.30 4.40
C THR A 128 -12.75 12.08 3.61
N GLU A 129 -12.87 12.23 2.28
CA GLU A 129 -13.14 11.10 1.37
C GLU A 129 -11.93 10.19 1.24
N VAL A 130 -12.14 8.89 1.46
CA VAL A 130 -11.11 7.85 1.37
C VAL A 130 -11.55 6.81 0.35
N GLU A 131 -10.62 6.40 -0.51
CA GLU A 131 -10.85 5.35 -1.49
C GLU A 131 -10.27 4.01 -1.02
N GLY A 132 -10.98 2.94 -1.34
CA GLY A 132 -10.54 1.57 -1.07
C GLY A 132 -11.18 0.58 -2.02
N TRP A 133 -10.90 -0.69 -1.78
CA TRP A 133 -11.45 -1.80 -2.57
C TRP A 133 -11.79 -2.97 -1.67
N MET A 134 -12.90 -3.63 -1.98
CA MET A 134 -13.27 -4.91 -1.41
C MET A 134 -13.08 -6.00 -2.46
N LEU A 135 -12.12 -6.89 -2.25
CA LEU A 135 -11.98 -8.09 -3.06
C LEU A 135 -12.78 -9.22 -2.42
N PRO A 136 -13.80 -9.75 -3.12
CA PRO A 136 -14.69 -10.75 -2.53
C PRO A 136 -13.96 -12.08 -2.30
N ALA A 137 -14.33 -12.75 -1.21
CA ALA A 137 -13.87 -14.08 -0.90
C ALA A 137 -14.38 -15.11 -1.92
N ARG A 138 -13.63 -16.16 -2.16
CA ARG A 138 -14.11 -17.30 -2.93
C ARG A 138 -15.43 -17.83 -2.33
N GLY A 139 -16.43 -17.94 -3.17
CA GLY A 139 -17.77 -18.38 -2.76
C GLY A 139 -18.58 -17.34 -2.00
N TYR A 140 -18.13 -16.07 -1.99
CA TYR A 140 -18.92 -14.99 -1.40
C TYR A 140 -20.27 -14.85 -2.11
N ASP A 141 -21.32 -14.93 -1.28
CA ASP A 141 -22.68 -14.64 -1.66
C ASP A 141 -23.34 -13.94 -0.46
N ALA A 142 -23.92 -12.78 -0.68
CA ALA A 142 -24.58 -11.98 0.36
C ALA A 142 -25.69 -12.75 1.10
N ALA A 143 -26.22 -13.83 0.52
CA ALA A 143 -27.21 -14.72 1.13
C ALA A 143 -26.58 -15.89 1.93
N SER A 144 -25.29 -16.17 1.82
CA SER A 144 -24.65 -17.41 2.30
C SER A 144 -24.03 -17.35 3.69
N GLY A 145 -24.12 -16.21 4.42
CA GLY A 145 -23.56 -16.05 5.76
C GLY A 145 -22.39 -15.08 5.82
N ASP A 146 -21.72 -15.00 6.96
CA ASP A 146 -20.68 -14.03 7.22
C ASP A 146 -19.28 -14.62 6.95
N PHE A 147 -18.41 -13.85 6.31
CA PHE A 147 -17.07 -14.23 5.90
C PHE A 147 -16.00 -13.58 6.77
N PRO A 148 -14.88 -14.27 7.02
CA PRO A 148 -13.72 -13.63 7.64
C PRO A 148 -13.15 -12.54 6.71
N MET A 149 -12.65 -11.43 7.29
CA MET A 149 -12.08 -10.32 6.53
C MET A 149 -10.62 -10.06 6.93
N ILE A 150 -9.80 -9.67 5.98
CA ILE A 150 -8.44 -9.18 6.23
C ILE A 150 -8.32 -7.76 5.69
N LEU A 151 -8.01 -6.81 6.58
CA LEU A 151 -7.57 -5.46 6.22
C LEU A 151 -6.10 -5.51 5.82
N VAL A 152 -5.79 -5.00 4.63
CA VAL A 152 -4.42 -4.94 4.09
C VAL A 152 -4.02 -3.48 3.89
N MET A 153 -2.92 -3.06 4.53
CA MET A 153 -2.42 -1.69 4.49
C MET A 153 -1.11 -1.63 3.70
N HIS A 154 -1.00 -0.66 2.77
CA HIS A 154 0.20 -0.50 1.94
C HIS A 154 1.38 0.11 2.70
N GLY A 155 2.58 -0.07 2.14
CA GLY A 155 3.80 0.59 2.60
C GLY A 155 3.95 2.01 2.03
N GLY A 156 4.94 2.72 2.51
CA GLY A 156 5.24 4.09 2.09
C GLY A 156 5.61 4.98 3.26
N PRO A 157 4.76 5.89 3.76
CA PRO A 157 3.30 6.07 3.62
C PRO A 157 2.81 6.55 2.26
N HIS A 158 3.64 7.26 1.52
CA HIS A 158 3.33 7.82 0.20
C HIS A 158 3.31 6.75 -0.91
N GLY A 159 2.65 5.61 -0.63
CA GLY A 159 2.29 4.58 -1.59
C GLY A 159 0.89 4.78 -2.14
N MET A 160 0.40 3.79 -2.88
CA MET A 160 -0.99 3.75 -3.36
C MET A 160 -1.34 2.32 -3.76
N TYR A 161 -2.44 1.79 -3.23
CA TYR A 161 -3.12 0.64 -3.81
C TYR A 161 -3.98 1.07 -4.99
N GLY A 162 -4.46 0.11 -5.78
CA GLY A 162 -5.36 0.41 -6.88
C GLY A 162 -5.64 -0.79 -7.77
N ASN A 163 -5.93 -0.48 -9.02
CA ASN A 163 -6.34 -1.43 -10.04
C ASN A 163 -5.14 -2.16 -10.67
N ASP A 164 -4.35 -2.84 -9.82
CA ASP A 164 -3.23 -3.68 -10.21
C ASP A 164 -3.38 -5.11 -9.70
N PHE A 165 -2.79 -6.05 -10.41
CA PHE A 165 -2.72 -7.44 -9.97
C PHE A 165 -1.87 -7.56 -8.71
N SER A 166 -2.42 -8.20 -7.69
CA SER A 166 -1.68 -8.60 -6.49
C SER A 166 -1.89 -10.07 -6.20
N PHE A 167 -0.81 -10.83 -6.30
CA PHE A 167 -0.85 -12.26 -5.99
C PHE A 167 -1.32 -12.50 -4.54
N ASP A 168 -0.82 -11.72 -3.59
CA ASP A 168 -1.15 -11.89 -2.16
C ASP A 168 -2.64 -11.64 -1.89
N ARG A 169 -3.22 -10.57 -2.48
CA ARG A 169 -4.66 -10.27 -2.33
C ARG A 169 -5.53 -11.35 -2.99
N GLN A 170 -5.19 -11.76 -4.22
CA GLN A 170 -5.90 -12.84 -4.93
C GLN A 170 -5.82 -14.17 -4.18
N LEU A 171 -4.66 -14.48 -3.61
CA LEU A 171 -4.47 -15.68 -2.81
C LEU A 171 -5.36 -15.68 -1.55
N LEU A 172 -5.41 -14.57 -0.82
CA LEU A 172 -6.28 -14.45 0.36
C LEU A 172 -7.76 -14.60 -0.02
N ALA A 173 -8.20 -13.96 -1.11
CA ALA A 173 -9.57 -14.11 -1.62
C ALA A 173 -9.86 -15.56 -2.01
N GLY A 174 -8.94 -16.23 -2.72
CA GLY A 174 -9.01 -17.64 -3.07
C GLY A 174 -9.04 -18.59 -1.86
N GLN A 175 -8.48 -18.17 -0.73
CA GLN A 175 -8.57 -18.88 0.55
C GLN A 175 -9.86 -18.59 1.32
N GLY A 176 -10.77 -17.79 0.80
CA GLY A 176 -12.08 -17.51 1.40
C GLY A 176 -12.10 -16.36 2.39
N TYR A 177 -11.17 -15.40 2.28
CA TYR A 177 -11.19 -14.17 3.04
C TYR A 177 -11.72 -13.02 2.17
N MET A 178 -12.61 -12.19 2.71
CA MET A 178 -12.86 -10.86 2.17
C MET A 178 -11.61 -10.03 2.38
N VAL A 179 -11.14 -9.32 1.35
CA VAL A 179 -9.89 -8.53 1.45
C VAL A 179 -10.20 -7.06 1.23
N LEU A 180 -10.15 -6.31 2.32
CA LEU A 180 -10.27 -4.85 2.30
C LEU A 180 -8.87 -4.23 2.17
N TYR A 181 -8.69 -3.33 1.20
CA TYR A 181 -7.48 -2.52 1.09
C TYR A 181 -7.84 -1.08 0.71
N THR A 182 -7.19 -0.12 1.35
CA THR A 182 -7.57 1.29 1.30
C THR A 182 -6.37 2.17 1.02
N ASN A 183 -6.63 3.39 0.57
CA ASN A 183 -5.64 4.46 0.45
C ASN A 183 -5.95 5.54 1.49
N PRO A 184 -5.46 5.40 2.72
CA PRO A 184 -5.62 6.42 3.76
C PRO A 184 -4.87 7.70 3.40
N ARG A 185 -5.11 8.79 4.12
CA ARG A 185 -4.25 9.99 4.06
C ARG A 185 -2.78 9.60 4.19
N ALA A 186 -1.91 10.32 3.54
CA ALA A 186 -0.53 10.05 3.16
C ALA A 186 -0.36 9.29 1.83
N SER A 187 -1.40 8.65 1.28
CA SER A 187 -1.31 8.01 -0.04
C SER A 187 -1.12 9.03 -1.16
N THR A 188 -0.42 8.62 -2.22
CA THR A 188 -0.29 9.40 -3.46
C THR A 188 -1.52 9.24 -4.37
N GLY A 189 -1.70 10.16 -5.31
CA GLY A 189 -2.77 10.09 -6.31
C GLY A 189 -4.06 10.83 -5.94
N TYR A 190 -4.08 11.56 -4.82
CA TYR A 190 -5.24 12.27 -4.28
C TYR A 190 -4.97 13.77 -4.02
N GLY A 191 -3.84 14.28 -4.48
CA GLY A 191 -3.39 15.65 -4.24
C GLY A 191 -2.40 15.78 -3.08
N GLU A 192 -1.75 16.95 -2.98
CA GLU A 192 -0.70 17.21 -2.00
C GLU A 192 -1.27 17.33 -0.57
N ASP A 193 -2.42 17.95 -0.39
CA ASP A 193 -3.07 18.07 0.92
C ASP A 193 -3.42 16.70 1.52
N PHE A 194 -3.91 15.78 0.71
CA PHE A 194 -4.18 14.42 1.13
C PHE A 194 -2.89 13.65 1.44
N ARG A 195 -1.88 13.81 0.59
CA ARG A 195 -0.58 13.18 0.77
C ARG A 195 0.13 13.63 2.06
N TRP A 196 -0.01 14.89 2.46
CA TRP A 196 0.55 15.43 3.69
C TRP A 196 -0.44 15.44 4.87
N GLY A 197 -1.61 14.83 4.70
CA GLY A 197 -2.67 14.79 5.69
C GLY A 197 -2.33 14.08 7.01
N THR A 198 -1.19 13.39 7.07
CA THR A 198 -0.64 12.75 8.29
C THR A 198 0.59 13.44 8.83
N TRP A 199 0.94 14.62 8.30
CA TRP A 199 2.15 15.32 8.71
C TRP A 199 2.17 15.61 10.20
N GLY A 200 3.25 15.19 10.86
CA GLY A 200 3.43 15.32 12.30
C GLY A 200 2.66 14.31 13.15
N GLY A 201 1.98 13.33 12.55
CA GLY A 201 1.14 12.43 13.32
C GLY A 201 0.71 11.17 12.57
N TRP A 202 1.65 10.34 12.15
CA TRP A 202 1.31 9.00 11.69
C TRP A 202 0.66 8.20 12.83
N GLY A 203 -0.35 7.41 12.49
CA GLY A 203 -1.13 6.62 13.45
C GLY A 203 -2.41 7.33 13.94
N PHE A 204 -2.70 8.54 13.47
CA PHE A 204 -3.93 9.27 13.84
C PHE A 204 -4.93 9.34 12.69
N ASN A 205 -4.77 10.28 11.78
CA ASN A 205 -5.69 10.44 10.66
C ASN A 205 -5.71 9.21 9.73
N ASP A 206 -4.57 8.60 9.48
CA ASP A 206 -4.45 7.36 8.72
C ASP A 206 -5.10 6.15 9.42
N TYR A 207 -5.04 6.10 10.76
CA TYR A 207 -5.79 5.12 11.55
C TYR A 207 -7.31 5.34 11.42
N ASP A 208 -7.77 6.57 11.58
CA ASP A 208 -9.20 6.90 11.44
C ASP A 208 -9.69 6.51 10.03
N ASP A 209 -8.90 6.78 8.99
CA ASP A 209 -9.23 6.45 7.61
C ASP A 209 -9.35 4.93 7.38
N VAL A 210 -8.40 4.14 7.85
CA VAL A 210 -8.47 2.67 7.67
C VAL A 210 -9.59 2.05 8.50
N MET A 211 -9.87 2.57 9.71
CA MET A 211 -10.96 2.09 10.54
C MET A 211 -12.33 2.47 9.98
N ALA A 212 -12.48 3.65 9.37
CA ALA A 212 -13.69 4.02 8.63
C ALA A 212 -13.94 3.04 7.46
N GLY A 213 -12.89 2.58 6.78
CA GLY A 213 -12.99 1.52 5.77
C GLY A 213 -13.48 0.19 6.35
N VAL A 214 -13.01 -0.18 7.54
CA VAL A 214 -13.49 -1.39 8.25
C VAL A 214 -14.96 -1.25 8.61
N ASP A 215 -15.39 -0.10 9.12
CA ASP A 215 -16.79 0.16 9.46
C ASP A 215 -17.67 0.12 8.21
N HIS A 216 -17.24 0.77 7.13
CA HIS A 216 -17.93 0.70 5.84
C HIS A 216 -18.07 -0.75 5.33
N ALA A 217 -17.03 -1.58 5.48
CA ALA A 217 -17.08 -2.98 5.08
C ALA A 217 -18.09 -3.78 5.91
N ILE A 218 -18.15 -3.58 7.23
CA ILE A 218 -19.09 -4.26 8.12
C ILE A 218 -20.52 -3.88 7.79
N ASP A 219 -20.78 -2.60 7.49
CA ASP A 219 -22.11 -2.08 7.20
C ASP A 219 -22.66 -2.55 5.83
N ASN A 220 -21.79 -2.82 4.86
CA ASN A 220 -22.20 -3.08 3.47
C ASN A 220 -21.98 -4.53 3.01
N TYR A 221 -21.16 -5.32 3.71
CA TYR A 221 -20.83 -6.69 3.34
C TYR A 221 -21.11 -7.67 4.48
N ARG A 222 -21.16 -8.95 4.15
CA ARG A 222 -21.36 -10.04 5.12
C ARG A 222 -20.01 -10.37 5.79
N ILE A 223 -19.61 -9.57 6.77
CA ILE A 223 -18.36 -9.71 7.51
C ILE A 223 -18.62 -10.34 8.88
N ASP A 224 -17.88 -11.41 9.20
CA ASP A 224 -17.80 -11.94 10.55
C ASP A 224 -16.83 -11.09 11.38
N THR A 225 -17.39 -10.20 12.20
CA THR A 225 -16.62 -9.28 13.05
C THR A 225 -15.77 -9.99 14.11
N GLY A 226 -16.04 -11.26 14.41
CA GLY A 226 -15.21 -12.08 15.28
C GLY A 226 -14.02 -12.74 14.58
N ARG A 227 -13.93 -12.62 13.25
CA ARG A 227 -12.88 -13.21 12.41
C ARG A 227 -12.24 -12.20 11.46
N MET A 228 -11.89 -11.02 11.99
CA MET A 228 -11.16 -10.01 11.24
C MET A 228 -9.66 -10.11 11.51
N GLY A 229 -8.85 -9.99 10.46
CA GLY A 229 -7.40 -9.90 10.51
C GLY A 229 -6.90 -8.55 9.99
N VAL A 230 -5.71 -8.13 10.42
CA VAL A 230 -5.07 -6.90 9.94
C VAL A 230 -3.62 -7.19 9.56
N THR A 231 -3.17 -6.64 8.43
CA THR A 231 -1.80 -6.84 7.95
C THR A 231 -1.30 -5.68 7.12
N GLY A 232 0.02 -5.53 7.09
CA GLY A 232 0.73 -4.63 6.21
C GLY A 232 2.23 -4.86 6.27
N TYR A 233 2.96 -4.19 5.39
CA TYR A 233 4.41 -4.28 5.27
C TYR A 233 5.03 -2.89 5.31
N SER A 234 6.21 -2.73 5.96
CA SER A 234 6.88 -1.42 6.08
C SER A 234 6.00 -0.43 6.85
N TYR A 235 5.65 0.71 6.29
CA TYR A 235 4.66 1.62 6.89
C TYR A 235 3.33 0.89 7.19
N GLY A 236 2.86 0.00 6.30
CA GLY A 236 1.68 -0.83 6.60
C GLY A 236 1.91 -1.77 7.79
N GLY A 237 3.14 -2.25 8.00
CA GLY A 237 3.54 -3.00 9.19
C GLY A 237 3.55 -2.14 10.46
N TYR A 238 4.01 -0.90 10.34
CA TYR A 238 3.86 0.12 11.40
C TYR A 238 2.39 0.31 11.76
N LEU A 239 1.56 0.59 10.76
CA LEU A 239 0.14 0.84 10.97
C LEU A 239 -0.59 -0.41 11.51
N THR A 240 -0.12 -1.63 11.18
CA THR A 240 -0.58 -2.87 11.82
C THR A 240 -0.28 -2.88 13.31
N ASN A 241 0.96 -2.56 13.71
CA ASN A 241 1.34 -2.42 15.12
C ASN A 241 0.50 -1.35 15.81
N TRP A 242 0.27 -0.21 15.14
CA TRP A 242 -0.54 0.87 15.68
C TRP A 242 -1.98 0.43 15.90
N VAL A 243 -2.64 -0.14 14.90
CA VAL A 243 -4.04 -0.61 14.97
C VAL A 243 -4.24 -1.53 16.18
N ILE A 244 -3.40 -2.54 16.38
CA ILE A 244 -3.56 -3.48 17.49
C ILE A 244 -3.32 -2.85 18.87
N THR A 245 -2.69 -1.67 18.94
CA THR A 245 -2.56 -0.90 20.18
C THR A 245 -3.76 0.00 20.45
N GLN A 246 -4.60 0.27 19.45
CA GLN A 246 -5.75 1.19 19.56
C GLN A 246 -7.10 0.46 19.66
N THR A 247 -7.17 -0.82 19.24
CA THR A 247 -8.42 -1.58 19.23
C THR A 247 -8.18 -3.08 19.37
N ASP A 248 -9.16 -3.78 19.93
CA ASP A 248 -9.22 -5.24 20.08
C ASP A 248 -10.13 -5.92 19.04
N ARG A 249 -10.58 -5.19 18.01
CA ARG A 249 -11.51 -5.68 16.96
C ARG A 249 -10.92 -6.80 16.10
N PHE A 250 -9.59 -6.94 16.04
CA PHE A 250 -8.93 -7.92 15.17
C PHE A 250 -8.55 -9.17 15.94
N ALA A 251 -8.97 -10.32 15.43
CA ALA A 251 -8.68 -11.63 16.02
C ALA A 251 -7.22 -12.07 15.78
N ALA A 252 -6.53 -11.49 14.78
CA ALA A 252 -5.12 -11.72 14.51
C ALA A 252 -4.50 -10.59 13.70
N ALA A 253 -3.16 -10.45 13.81
CA ALA A 253 -2.37 -9.50 13.04
C ALA A 253 -1.14 -10.16 12.41
N ILE A 254 -0.70 -9.63 11.26
CA ILE A 254 0.61 -9.93 10.67
C ILE A 254 1.33 -8.61 10.36
N ALA A 255 2.40 -8.32 11.12
CA ALA A 255 3.20 -7.12 10.97
C ALA A 255 4.51 -7.45 10.21
N GLY A 256 4.58 -7.04 8.94
CA GLY A 256 5.74 -7.30 8.09
C GLY A 256 6.71 -6.11 8.07
N ALA A 257 8.02 -6.33 8.29
CA ALA A 257 9.06 -5.29 8.33
C ALA A 257 8.56 -4.04 9.09
N SER A 258 8.00 -4.28 10.29
CA SER A 258 7.19 -3.32 11.03
C SER A 258 8.01 -2.42 11.94
N ILE A 259 7.63 -1.16 12.02
CA ILE A 259 8.20 -0.19 12.95
C ILE A 259 7.37 -0.21 14.24
N SER A 260 8.03 -0.10 15.38
CA SER A 260 7.40 0.02 16.70
C SER A 260 7.83 1.25 17.48
N ASN A 261 9.02 1.79 17.20
CA ASN A 261 9.63 2.87 17.95
C ASN A 261 10.34 3.87 17.01
N TRP A 262 9.70 4.96 16.73
CA TRP A 262 10.22 5.98 15.80
C TRP A 262 11.52 6.64 16.27
N VAL A 263 11.81 6.62 17.59
CA VAL A 263 13.06 7.17 18.12
C VAL A 263 14.24 6.26 17.78
N SER A 264 14.09 4.93 17.93
CA SER A 264 15.14 3.98 17.52
C SER A 264 15.25 3.87 15.99
N ASP A 265 14.12 3.80 15.28
CA ASP A 265 14.10 3.75 13.82
C ASP A 265 14.82 4.97 13.20
N TYR A 266 14.60 6.18 13.74
CA TYR A 266 15.34 7.38 13.31
C TYR A 266 16.84 7.18 13.34
N ALA A 267 17.36 6.56 14.40
CA ALA A 267 18.80 6.46 14.65
C ALA A 267 19.50 5.33 13.88
N VAL A 268 18.76 4.28 13.44
CA VAL A 268 19.33 3.06 12.85
C VAL A 268 18.88 2.80 11.41
N ALA A 269 17.78 3.41 10.93
CA ALA A 269 17.32 3.28 9.55
C ALA A 269 18.22 4.05 8.57
N ASP A 270 18.22 3.63 7.30
CA ASP A 270 18.99 4.27 6.22
C ASP A 270 18.37 5.60 5.71
N ILE A 271 17.22 6.02 6.26
CA ILE A 271 16.46 7.20 5.82
C ILE A 271 16.06 8.14 6.99
N PRO A 272 16.98 8.59 7.85
CA PRO A 272 16.63 9.45 9.00
C PRO A 272 16.00 10.79 8.57
N ARG A 273 16.45 11.39 7.46
CA ARG A 273 15.93 12.68 6.98
C ARG A 273 14.44 12.68 6.65
N THR A 274 13.87 11.55 6.22
CA THR A 274 12.43 11.45 5.97
C THR A 274 11.64 11.58 7.25
N LYS A 275 12.18 11.09 8.37
CA LYS A 275 11.55 11.23 9.69
C LYS A 275 11.53 12.69 10.16
N GLU A 276 12.59 13.46 9.90
CA GLU A 276 12.63 14.88 10.23
C GLU A 276 11.52 15.67 9.54
N SER A 277 11.28 15.40 8.25
CA SER A 277 10.21 16.05 7.50
C SER A 277 8.82 15.62 7.97
N GLU A 278 8.63 14.35 8.36
CA GLU A 278 7.34 13.82 8.77
C GLU A 278 6.98 14.14 10.23
N PHE A 279 7.97 14.23 11.12
CA PHE A 279 7.77 14.37 12.57
C PHE A 279 8.32 15.68 13.17
N TYR A 280 8.48 16.72 12.36
CA TYR A 280 8.93 18.06 12.76
C TYR A 280 10.34 18.14 13.36
N GLY A 281 11.21 17.20 13.10
CA GLY A 281 12.60 17.26 13.50
C GLY A 281 13.13 15.96 14.12
N PRO A 282 14.41 15.98 14.52
CA PRO A 282 15.11 14.85 15.10
C PRO A 282 14.74 14.61 16.58
N PRO A 283 15.04 13.43 17.14
CA PRO A 283 14.65 13.06 18.51
C PRO A 283 15.39 13.85 19.62
N TRP A 284 16.43 14.61 19.32
CA TRP A 284 17.08 15.51 20.31
C TRP A 284 16.49 16.92 20.34
N GLU A 285 15.49 17.21 19.53
CA GLU A 285 14.66 18.43 19.58
C GLU A 285 13.33 18.08 20.25
N GLU A 286 12.88 18.92 21.18
CA GLU A 286 11.69 18.68 22.00
C GLU A 286 10.46 18.34 21.14
N ARG A 287 10.18 19.13 20.10
CA ARG A 287 9.06 18.92 19.22
C ARG A 287 9.15 17.62 18.42
N GLY A 288 10.33 17.33 17.86
CA GLY A 288 10.57 16.07 17.14
C GLY A 288 10.40 14.85 18.04
N LEU A 289 11.00 14.89 19.25
CA LEU A 289 10.88 13.81 20.22
C LEU A 289 9.44 13.54 20.64
N GLU A 290 8.67 14.58 20.92
CA GLU A 290 7.24 14.46 21.28
C GLU A 290 6.46 13.73 20.20
N HIS A 291 6.59 14.14 18.93
CA HIS A 291 5.88 13.51 17.82
C HIS A 291 6.34 12.08 17.56
N LEU A 292 7.64 11.81 17.60
CA LEU A 292 8.18 10.45 17.44
C LEU A 292 7.65 9.50 18.51
N LEU A 293 7.65 9.92 19.79
CA LEU A 293 7.18 9.10 20.89
C LEU A 293 5.68 8.83 20.81
N ARG A 294 4.86 9.86 20.61
CA ARG A 294 3.40 9.67 20.59
C ARG A 294 2.91 8.79 19.44
N SER A 295 3.65 8.74 18.32
CA SER A 295 3.37 7.89 17.17
C SER A 295 4.04 6.51 17.23
N SER A 296 4.76 6.19 18.31
CA SER A 296 5.46 4.90 18.47
C SER A 296 4.55 3.84 19.09
N PRO A 297 4.18 2.77 18.37
CA PRO A 297 3.32 1.70 18.90
C PRO A 297 3.81 1.10 20.21
N ILE A 298 5.12 0.99 20.41
CA ILE A 298 5.71 0.40 21.63
C ILE A 298 5.30 1.13 22.92
N ILE A 299 5.05 2.44 22.84
CA ILE A 299 4.61 3.25 23.99
C ILE A 299 3.16 2.92 24.37
N HIS A 300 2.37 2.39 23.43
CA HIS A 300 0.97 2.04 23.58
C HIS A 300 0.73 0.52 23.61
N ALA A 301 1.80 -0.28 23.78
CA ALA A 301 1.70 -1.74 23.72
C ALA A 301 1.01 -2.36 24.96
N ASP A 302 0.80 -1.59 26.02
CA ASP A 302 0.08 -2.05 27.21
C ASP A 302 -1.37 -2.37 26.88
N GLY A 303 -1.82 -3.55 27.23
CA GLY A 303 -3.21 -3.99 26.98
C GLY A 303 -3.49 -4.57 25.59
N VAL A 304 -2.50 -4.69 24.70
CA VAL A 304 -2.68 -5.42 23.43
C VAL A 304 -3.03 -6.88 23.70
N THR A 305 -4.09 -7.36 23.06
CA THR A 305 -4.57 -8.75 23.19
C THR A 305 -4.51 -9.53 21.87
N THR A 306 -4.28 -8.86 20.75
CA THR A 306 -4.32 -9.43 19.40
C THR A 306 -3.13 -10.34 19.14
N PRO A 307 -3.31 -11.66 18.88
CA PRO A 307 -2.26 -12.55 18.42
C PRO A 307 -1.53 -11.99 17.20
N THR A 308 -0.20 -11.90 17.26
CA THR A 308 0.57 -11.20 16.21
C THR A 308 1.74 -12.03 15.69
N LEU A 309 1.79 -12.16 14.35
CA LEU A 309 2.93 -12.70 13.62
C LEU A 309 3.81 -11.57 13.10
N PHE A 310 5.09 -11.58 13.46
CA PHE A 310 6.10 -10.70 12.89
C PHE A 310 6.89 -11.42 11.80
N VAL A 311 7.11 -10.74 10.67
CA VAL A 311 7.84 -11.27 9.51
C VAL A 311 8.87 -10.25 9.06
N HIS A 312 10.19 -10.56 9.15
CA HIS A 312 11.23 -9.56 8.93
C HIS A 312 12.50 -10.14 8.28
N GLY A 313 13.17 -9.34 7.44
CA GLY A 313 14.50 -9.64 6.93
C GLY A 313 15.60 -9.24 7.91
N GLU A 314 16.60 -10.10 8.15
CA GLU A 314 17.63 -9.83 9.18
C GLU A 314 18.61 -8.72 8.81
N ILE A 315 18.76 -8.39 7.53
CA ILE A 315 19.61 -7.30 7.05
C ILE A 315 18.79 -6.19 6.41
N ASP A 316 17.60 -5.96 6.96
CA ASP A 316 16.75 -4.83 6.58
C ASP A 316 17.31 -3.54 7.19
N HIS A 317 17.83 -2.65 6.34
CA HIS A 317 18.36 -1.35 6.75
C HIS A 317 17.33 -0.23 6.61
N ARG A 318 16.20 -0.47 5.91
CA ARG A 318 15.12 0.49 5.75
C ARG A 318 14.25 0.56 7.00
N VAL A 319 13.88 -0.61 7.49
CA VAL A 319 13.25 -0.83 8.80
C VAL A 319 14.11 -1.87 9.51
N PRO A 320 14.99 -1.47 10.41
CA PRO A 320 15.85 -2.38 11.14
C PRO A 320 15.05 -3.41 11.93
N ILE A 321 15.55 -4.65 11.98
CA ILE A 321 14.83 -5.78 12.58
C ILE A 321 14.50 -5.57 14.05
N GLU A 322 15.30 -4.77 14.75
CA GLU A 322 15.11 -4.38 16.15
C GLU A 322 13.75 -3.73 16.40
N GLU A 323 13.16 -3.13 15.39
CA GLU A 323 11.83 -2.53 15.47
C GLU A 323 10.75 -3.62 15.71
N ALA A 324 10.80 -4.71 14.96
CA ALA A 324 9.91 -5.86 15.21
C ALA A 324 10.25 -6.61 16.49
N GLU A 325 11.54 -6.70 16.87
CA GLU A 325 11.97 -7.33 18.11
C GLU A 325 11.39 -6.64 19.35
N GLN A 326 11.37 -5.30 19.37
CA GLN A 326 10.81 -4.52 20.47
C GLN A 326 9.34 -4.88 20.71
N MET A 327 8.51 -4.84 19.65
CA MET A 327 7.08 -5.13 19.76
C MET A 327 6.84 -6.60 20.10
N TYR A 328 7.56 -7.54 19.47
CA TYR A 328 7.48 -8.96 19.79
C TYR A 328 7.76 -9.24 21.29
N VAL A 329 8.81 -8.62 21.83
CA VAL A 329 9.17 -8.78 23.27
C VAL A 329 8.07 -8.19 24.16
N ALA A 330 7.52 -7.04 23.81
CA ALA A 330 6.43 -6.42 24.56
C ALA A 330 5.20 -7.33 24.65
N LEU A 331 4.73 -7.85 23.50
CA LEU A 331 3.59 -8.76 23.44
C LEU A 331 3.87 -10.08 24.17
N HIS A 332 5.03 -10.68 23.94
CA HIS A 332 5.41 -11.95 24.57
C HIS A 332 5.45 -11.86 26.09
N LYS A 333 5.98 -10.76 26.65
CA LYS A 333 6.00 -10.53 28.10
C LYS A 333 4.62 -10.35 28.71
N GLN A 334 3.64 -9.88 27.95
CA GLN A 334 2.26 -9.75 28.38
C GLN A 334 1.45 -11.05 28.20
N GLY A 335 2.08 -12.12 27.69
CA GLY A 335 1.42 -13.40 27.44
C GLY A 335 0.54 -13.42 26.19
N VAL A 336 0.64 -12.42 25.33
CA VAL A 336 -0.05 -12.39 24.04
C VAL A 336 0.59 -13.41 23.10
N PRO A 337 -0.16 -14.25 22.40
CA PRO A 337 0.39 -15.17 21.40
C PRO A 337 1.16 -14.38 20.33
N ALA A 338 2.47 -14.52 20.30
CA ALA A 338 3.32 -13.86 19.33
C ALA A 338 4.30 -14.85 18.69
N LYS A 339 4.49 -14.74 17.37
CA LYS A 339 5.46 -15.52 16.60
C LYS A 339 6.33 -14.56 15.80
N PHE A 340 7.64 -14.82 15.75
CA PHE A 340 8.57 -14.03 14.97
C PHE A 340 9.30 -14.92 13.97
N VAL A 341 9.12 -14.63 12.68
CA VAL A 341 9.81 -15.31 11.58
C VAL A 341 10.84 -14.37 10.98
N ARG A 342 12.10 -14.75 11.13
CA ARG A 342 13.27 -13.99 10.67
C ARG A 342 13.82 -14.64 9.40
N TYR A 343 14.15 -13.82 8.42
CA TYR A 343 14.71 -14.28 7.15
C TYR A 343 16.17 -13.85 7.03
N PRO A 344 17.12 -14.77 7.23
CA PRO A 344 18.55 -14.46 7.08
C PRO A 344 18.86 -13.90 5.70
N GLU A 345 19.85 -12.99 5.63
CA GLU A 345 20.31 -12.39 4.36
C GLU A 345 19.19 -11.78 3.50
N SER A 346 18.12 -11.30 4.14
CA SER A 346 16.99 -10.65 3.46
C SER A 346 16.94 -9.18 3.82
N TYR A 347 16.90 -8.34 2.79
CA TYR A 347 16.71 -6.89 2.88
C TYR A 347 15.23 -6.54 3.04
N HIS A 348 14.91 -5.24 2.98
CA HIS A 348 13.53 -4.73 3.00
C HIS A 348 12.66 -5.27 1.85
N GLY A 349 13.28 -5.69 0.75
CA GLY A 349 12.62 -6.30 -0.41
C GLY A 349 13.61 -7.17 -1.19
N GLY A 350 13.17 -7.70 -2.34
CA GLY A 350 14.04 -8.50 -3.22
C GLY A 350 14.36 -9.88 -2.65
N TRP A 351 13.46 -10.47 -1.90
CA TRP A 351 13.63 -11.80 -1.32
C TRP A 351 13.68 -12.88 -2.38
N THR A 352 14.44 -13.95 -2.11
CA THR A 352 14.49 -15.09 -3.02
C THR A 352 13.12 -15.76 -3.15
N PRO A 353 12.79 -16.39 -4.29
CA PRO A 353 11.50 -17.04 -4.49
C PRO A 353 11.11 -18.01 -3.37
N TRP A 354 12.04 -18.80 -2.86
CA TRP A 354 11.78 -19.75 -1.79
C TRP A 354 11.45 -19.08 -0.45
N ARG A 355 12.09 -17.95 -0.14
CA ARG A 355 11.74 -17.16 1.06
C ARG A 355 10.34 -16.54 0.91
N MET A 356 10.00 -16.08 -0.29
CA MET A 356 8.65 -15.59 -0.57
C MET A 356 7.59 -16.70 -0.40
N VAL A 357 7.82 -17.89 -0.96
CA VAL A 357 6.93 -19.04 -0.79
C VAL A 357 6.78 -19.40 0.68
N HIS A 358 7.88 -19.51 1.43
CA HIS A 358 7.83 -19.82 2.85
C HIS A 358 7.08 -18.74 3.66
N ARG A 359 7.33 -17.46 3.35
CA ARG A 359 6.59 -16.34 3.96
C ARG A 359 5.09 -16.49 3.75
N THR A 360 4.68 -16.74 2.51
CA THR A 360 3.27 -16.95 2.16
C THR A 360 2.65 -18.11 2.95
N TRP A 361 3.35 -19.27 3.05
CA TRP A 361 2.88 -20.40 3.84
C TRP A 361 2.71 -20.07 5.32
N VAL A 362 3.69 -19.41 5.93
CA VAL A 362 3.64 -19.01 7.35
C VAL A 362 2.49 -18.04 7.61
N GLN A 363 2.23 -17.11 6.69
CA GLN A 363 1.12 -16.16 6.81
C GLN A 363 -0.24 -16.85 6.66
N LEU A 364 -0.39 -17.76 5.70
CA LEU A 364 -1.63 -18.54 5.54
C LEU A 364 -1.90 -19.43 6.76
N ASP A 365 -0.89 -20.13 7.28
CA ASP A 365 -0.98 -20.93 8.50
C ASP A 365 -1.45 -20.10 9.69
N TRP A 366 -0.92 -18.87 9.83
CA TRP A 366 -1.34 -17.94 10.87
C TRP A 366 -2.81 -17.52 10.74
N TRP A 367 -3.24 -17.15 9.53
CA TRP A 367 -4.64 -16.81 9.26
C TRP A 367 -5.57 -17.99 9.50
N GLU A 368 -5.19 -19.18 9.08
CA GLU A 368 -6.00 -20.38 9.29
C GLU A 368 -6.18 -20.67 10.77
N GLN A 369 -5.11 -20.60 11.55
CA GLN A 369 -5.14 -20.83 13.00
C GLN A 369 -6.08 -19.86 13.72
N TRP A 370 -6.10 -18.60 13.36
CA TRP A 370 -6.78 -17.57 14.15
C TRP A 370 -8.13 -17.13 13.57
N LEU A 371 -8.32 -17.22 12.25
CA LEU A 371 -9.53 -16.73 11.58
C LEU A 371 -10.47 -17.87 11.10
N LYS A 372 -9.96 -19.12 10.92
CA LYS A 372 -10.79 -20.25 10.50
C LYS A 372 -11.03 -21.29 11.60
N ALA A 373 -10.04 -21.59 12.39
CA ALA A 373 -10.11 -22.65 13.40
C ALA A 373 -10.66 -22.15 14.73
N ARG A 374 -11.95 -21.78 14.78
CA ARG A 374 -12.70 -21.90 16.05
C ARG A 374 -13.66 -23.07 15.93
N PRO A 375 -13.37 -24.25 16.55
CA PRO A 375 -14.45 -25.17 16.88
C PRO A 375 -15.40 -24.40 17.80
N ALA A 376 -16.69 -24.49 17.51
CA ALA A 376 -17.70 -23.98 18.41
C ALA A 376 -17.41 -24.49 19.84
N MET A 377 -17.23 -23.58 20.78
CA MET A 377 -17.20 -23.90 22.20
C MET A 377 -18.60 -24.34 22.64
#